data_e03eed972d69754388e707c6a7afb4ae
#
_entry.id   e03eed972d69754388e707c6a7afb4ae
#
_cell.length_a   1.000
_cell.length_b   1.000
_cell.length_c   1.000
_cell.angle_alpha   90.00
_cell.angle_beta   90.00
_cell.angle_gamma   90.00
#
_symmetry.space_group_name_H-M   'P 1'
#
loop_
_entity.id
_entity.type
_entity.pdbx_description
1 polymer ?
#
loop_
_entity_poly.entity_id
_entity_poly.type
_entity_poly.pdbx_seq_one_letter_code
_entity_poly.pdbx_strand_id
1 'polypeptide(L)'
;MKKIWITGAEGHIGTALLDLLEGVEYQLLPTDIEEVDITKIDEVTQFVHVNRPDVVINCAGLTDVQECENNVDEAYRVNAIGVRNVALAANEVNAKVIQISTDDVFDKESRIPYNEFDNVHPRTIYGKSKEAGEKILTQLLNRFVIIRSSWIYGIGRDFVDEVLRNVGQGKTMEVPNN
;
A
#
# COMPACT_ATOMS: atom_id res chain seq x y z
N MET A 1 -15.49 -18.40 -9.81
CA MET A 1 -14.06 -18.01 -9.64
C MET A 1 -14.07 -16.64 -8.97
N LYS A 2 -13.32 -16.44 -7.89
CA LYS A 2 -13.25 -15.13 -7.20
C LYS A 2 -12.40 -14.16 -8.00
N LYS A 3 -12.83 -12.90 -8.04
CA LYS A 3 -12.13 -11.81 -8.70
C LYS A 3 -11.34 -11.01 -7.68
N ILE A 4 -10.05 -10.82 -7.93
CA ILE A 4 -9.15 -10.04 -7.06
C ILE A 4 -8.63 -8.85 -7.87
N TRP A 5 -8.99 -7.65 -7.45
CA TRP A 5 -8.42 -6.43 -7.99
C TRP A 5 -7.17 -6.05 -7.21
N ILE A 6 -6.04 -5.86 -7.92
CA ILE A 6 -4.77 -5.44 -7.35
C ILE A 6 -4.44 -4.07 -7.94
N THR A 7 -4.43 -3.03 -7.10
CA THR A 7 -4.00 -1.68 -7.48
C THR A 7 -2.51 -1.51 -7.22
N GLY A 8 -1.84 -0.64 -7.96
CA GLY A 8 -0.39 -0.51 -7.87
C GLY A 8 0.32 -1.82 -8.26
N ALA A 9 -0.18 -2.45 -9.33
CA ALA A 9 0.23 -3.78 -9.76
C ALA A 9 1.67 -3.84 -10.28
N GLU A 10 2.23 -2.73 -10.75
CA GLU A 10 3.61 -2.61 -11.22
C GLU A 10 4.60 -2.32 -10.08
N GLY A 11 4.10 -2.01 -8.87
CA GLY A 11 4.92 -1.83 -7.68
C GLY A 11 5.50 -3.15 -7.14
N HIS A 12 6.44 -3.09 -6.20
CA HIS A 12 7.11 -4.27 -5.62
C HIS A 12 6.12 -5.30 -5.08
N ILE A 13 5.14 -4.87 -4.27
CA ILE A 13 4.14 -5.79 -3.69
C ILE A 13 3.18 -6.29 -4.76
N GLY A 14 2.71 -5.42 -5.64
CA GLY A 14 1.79 -5.76 -6.71
C GLY A 14 2.36 -6.85 -7.62
N THR A 15 3.58 -6.65 -8.12
CA THR A 15 4.30 -7.62 -8.96
C THR A 15 4.49 -8.95 -8.24
N ALA A 16 4.95 -8.92 -6.97
CA ALA A 16 5.14 -10.14 -6.18
C ALA A 16 3.83 -10.91 -5.97
N LEU A 17 2.72 -10.21 -5.77
CA LEU A 17 1.41 -10.83 -5.62
C LEU A 17 0.92 -11.45 -6.93
N LEU A 18 1.16 -10.81 -8.06
CA LEU A 18 0.80 -11.36 -9.37
C LEU A 18 1.54 -12.66 -9.62
N ASP A 19 2.86 -12.69 -9.41
CA ASP A 19 3.68 -13.90 -9.58
C ASP A 19 3.23 -15.02 -8.62
N LEU A 20 2.95 -14.68 -7.35
CA LEU A 20 2.54 -15.66 -6.34
C LEU A 20 1.15 -16.25 -6.60
N LEU A 21 0.23 -15.45 -7.15
CA LEU A 21 -1.15 -15.84 -7.41
C LEU A 21 -1.34 -16.40 -8.83
N GLU A 22 -0.30 -16.42 -9.66
CA GLU A 22 -0.34 -17.05 -10.97
C GLU A 22 -0.61 -18.56 -10.83
N GLY A 23 -1.54 -19.07 -11.64
CA GLY A 23 -1.91 -20.50 -11.60
C GLY A 23 -2.86 -20.90 -10.47
N VAL A 24 -3.28 -19.98 -9.60
CA VAL A 24 -4.34 -20.22 -8.62
C VAL A 24 -5.71 -19.93 -9.26
N GLU A 25 -6.78 -20.58 -8.77
CA GLU A 25 -8.15 -20.42 -9.30
C GLU A 25 -8.79 -19.06 -8.94
N TYR A 26 -8.09 -17.96 -9.26
CA TYR A 26 -8.58 -16.59 -9.14
C TYR A 26 -8.56 -15.90 -10.50
N GLN A 27 -9.48 -14.96 -10.70
CA GLN A 27 -9.38 -13.99 -11.79
C GLN A 27 -8.68 -12.74 -11.23
N LEU A 28 -7.43 -12.53 -11.62
CA LEU A 28 -6.68 -11.34 -11.26
C LEU A 28 -7.04 -10.17 -12.17
N LEU A 29 -7.21 -9.00 -11.58
CA LEU A 29 -7.52 -7.73 -12.25
C LEU A 29 -6.42 -6.73 -11.84
N PRO A 30 -5.22 -6.81 -12.44
CA PRO A 30 -4.15 -5.88 -12.13
C PRO A 30 -4.43 -4.51 -12.76
N THR A 31 -4.14 -3.43 -12.03
CA THR A 31 -4.12 -2.06 -12.57
C THR A 31 -3.04 -1.24 -11.90
N ASP A 32 -2.49 -0.30 -12.64
CA ASP A 32 -1.64 0.76 -12.10
C ASP A 32 -2.23 2.13 -12.43
N ILE A 33 -1.50 3.21 -12.17
CA ILE A 33 -2.01 4.58 -12.29
C ILE A 33 -2.50 4.92 -13.71
N GLU A 34 -1.92 4.31 -14.74
CA GLU A 34 -2.30 4.57 -16.13
C GLU A 34 -3.66 3.96 -16.49
N GLU A 35 -4.04 2.82 -15.87
CA GLU A 35 -5.33 2.18 -16.11
C GLU A 35 -6.42 2.70 -15.16
N VAL A 36 -6.07 2.87 -13.87
CA VAL A 36 -6.99 3.36 -12.83
C VAL A 36 -6.23 4.18 -11.81
N ASP A 37 -6.31 5.48 -11.91
CA ASP A 37 -5.81 6.38 -10.88
C ASP A 37 -6.73 6.35 -9.66
N ILE A 38 -6.27 5.75 -8.55
CA ILE A 38 -7.07 5.63 -7.32
C ILE A 38 -7.49 6.98 -6.72
N THR A 39 -6.79 8.07 -7.09
CA THR A 39 -7.16 9.41 -6.62
C THR A 39 -8.40 9.97 -7.32
N LYS A 40 -8.83 9.35 -8.42
CA LYS A 40 -9.99 9.75 -9.22
C LYS A 40 -11.17 8.83 -8.96
N ILE A 41 -12.12 9.28 -8.17
CA ILE A 41 -13.27 8.49 -7.73
C ILE A 41 -14.06 7.89 -8.91
N ASP A 42 -14.21 8.64 -10.01
CA ASP A 42 -14.99 8.19 -11.16
C ASP A 42 -14.33 6.99 -11.85
N GLU A 43 -12.98 6.99 -12.01
CA GLU A 43 -12.22 5.88 -12.59
C GLU A 43 -12.35 4.63 -11.71
N VAL A 44 -12.17 4.78 -10.40
CA VAL A 44 -12.27 3.70 -9.41
C VAL A 44 -13.68 3.10 -9.41
N THR A 45 -14.71 3.94 -9.36
CA THR A 45 -16.10 3.51 -9.33
C THR A 45 -16.49 2.80 -10.62
N GLN A 46 -16.11 3.36 -11.77
CA GLN A 46 -16.35 2.74 -13.06
C GLN A 46 -15.71 1.35 -13.15
N PHE A 47 -14.44 1.23 -12.76
CA PHE A 47 -13.72 -0.04 -12.78
C PHE A 47 -14.39 -1.10 -11.90
N VAL A 48 -14.75 -0.72 -10.66
CA VAL A 48 -15.39 -1.63 -9.71
C VAL A 48 -16.78 -2.06 -10.18
N HIS A 49 -17.59 -1.16 -10.75
CA HIS A 49 -18.92 -1.50 -11.27
C HIS A 49 -18.86 -2.49 -12.44
N VAL A 50 -17.89 -2.30 -13.36
CA VAL A 50 -17.74 -3.18 -14.53
C VAL A 50 -17.22 -4.55 -14.12
N ASN A 51 -16.18 -4.58 -13.27
CA ASN A 51 -15.47 -5.83 -12.97
C ASN A 51 -16.04 -6.58 -11.77
N ARG A 52 -16.68 -5.88 -10.80
CA ARG A 52 -17.28 -6.42 -9.57
C ARG A 52 -16.30 -7.35 -8.83
N PRO A 53 -15.16 -6.84 -8.33
CA PRO A 53 -14.22 -7.65 -7.58
C PRO A 53 -14.84 -8.18 -6.27
N ASP A 54 -14.43 -9.38 -5.85
CA ASP A 54 -14.75 -9.94 -4.53
C ASP A 54 -13.79 -9.41 -3.46
N VAL A 55 -12.54 -9.16 -3.87
CA VAL A 55 -11.46 -8.67 -3.02
C VAL A 55 -10.70 -7.58 -3.77
N VAL A 56 -10.34 -6.53 -3.06
CA VAL A 56 -9.40 -5.50 -3.53
C VAL A 56 -8.15 -5.57 -2.66
N ILE A 57 -6.98 -5.72 -3.28
CA ILE A 57 -5.69 -5.59 -2.60
C ILE A 57 -5.10 -4.25 -3.05
N ASN A 58 -5.16 -3.25 -2.15
CA ASN A 58 -4.67 -1.93 -2.46
C ASN A 58 -3.18 -1.83 -2.12
N CYS A 59 -2.33 -1.99 -3.16
CA CYS A 59 -0.89 -1.79 -3.09
C CYS A 59 -0.47 -0.40 -3.57
N ALA A 60 -1.39 0.35 -4.20
CA ALA A 60 -1.09 1.71 -4.65
C ALA A 60 -0.82 2.64 -3.47
N GLY A 61 0.20 3.48 -3.61
CA GLY A 61 0.59 4.43 -2.59
C GLY A 61 1.86 5.18 -2.95
N LEU A 62 1.99 6.41 -2.47
CA LEU A 62 3.24 7.15 -2.50
C LEU A 62 4.08 6.72 -1.29
N THR A 63 5.23 6.07 -1.54
CA THR A 63 6.02 5.38 -0.50
C THR A 63 7.38 6.00 -0.25
N ASP A 64 7.87 6.87 -1.14
CA ASP A 64 9.11 7.60 -0.91
C ASP A 64 8.90 8.66 0.18
N VAL A 65 9.62 8.49 1.31
CA VAL A 65 9.47 9.35 2.49
C VAL A 65 9.86 10.79 2.16
N GLN A 66 10.96 10.97 1.42
CA GLN A 66 11.44 12.32 1.08
C GLN A 66 10.49 13.03 0.11
N GLU A 67 9.91 12.28 -0.83
CA GLU A 67 8.90 12.81 -1.74
C GLU A 67 7.63 13.21 -0.97
N CYS A 68 7.19 12.41 -0.02
CA CYS A 68 6.06 12.76 0.85
C CYS A 68 6.31 14.04 1.66
N GLU A 69 7.52 14.22 2.22
CA GLU A 69 7.88 15.44 2.94
C GLU A 69 7.88 16.68 2.02
N ASN A 70 8.30 16.53 0.78
CA ASN A 70 8.34 17.61 -0.20
C ASN A 70 6.96 17.93 -0.80
N ASN A 71 6.07 16.93 -0.90
CA ASN A 71 4.77 17.02 -1.58
C ASN A 71 3.65 16.50 -0.67
N VAL A 72 3.40 17.20 0.44
CA VAL A 72 2.44 16.80 1.48
C VAL A 72 1.04 16.53 0.91
N ASP A 73 0.53 17.44 0.09
CA ASP A 73 -0.81 17.31 -0.50
C ASP A 73 -0.93 16.07 -1.37
N GLU A 74 0.12 15.74 -2.13
CA GLU A 74 0.16 14.55 -2.96
C GLU A 74 0.20 13.29 -2.10
N ALA A 75 1.00 13.26 -1.03
CA ALA A 75 1.04 12.15 -0.10
C ALA A 75 -0.35 11.84 0.47
N TYR A 76 -1.09 12.85 0.92
CA TYR A 76 -2.46 12.65 1.41
C TYR A 76 -3.45 12.33 0.29
N ARG A 77 -3.28 12.92 -0.89
CA ARG A 77 -4.14 12.64 -2.05
C ARG A 77 -4.08 11.16 -2.43
N VAL A 78 -2.87 10.58 -2.49
CA VAL A 78 -2.70 9.17 -2.84
C VAL A 78 -3.01 8.27 -1.65
N ASN A 79 -2.35 8.48 -0.51
CA ASN A 79 -2.36 7.55 0.62
C ASN A 79 -3.63 7.63 1.49
N ALA A 80 -4.40 8.70 1.40
CA ALA A 80 -5.64 8.85 2.17
C ALA A 80 -6.87 8.95 1.26
N ILE A 81 -6.90 9.91 0.31
CA ILE A 81 -8.07 10.08 -0.57
C ILE A 81 -8.18 8.92 -1.57
N GLY A 82 -7.06 8.42 -2.11
CA GLY A 82 -7.06 7.22 -2.94
C GLY A 82 -7.66 6.01 -2.19
N VAL A 83 -7.24 5.78 -0.94
CA VAL A 83 -7.79 4.71 -0.09
C VAL A 83 -9.29 4.92 0.16
N ARG A 84 -9.72 6.18 0.41
CA ARG A 84 -11.16 6.50 0.53
C ARG A 84 -11.94 6.10 -0.72
N ASN A 85 -11.45 6.45 -1.90
CA ASN A 85 -12.12 6.17 -3.16
C ASN A 85 -12.26 4.64 -3.38
N VAL A 86 -11.18 3.90 -3.14
CA VAL A 86 -11.19 2.43 -3.17
C VAL A 86 -12.20 1.86 -2.17
N ALA A 87 -12.23 2.37 -0.94
CA ALA A 87 -13.16 1.92 0.08
C ALA A 87 -14.62 2.17 -0.29
N LEU A 88 -14.96 3.36 -0.80
CA LEU A 88 -16.31 3.70 -1.23
C LEU A 88 -16.79 2.78 -2.35
N ALA A 89 -15.99 2.62 -3.40
CA ALA A 89 -16.37 1.78 -4.52
C ALA A 89 -16.45 0.28 -4.13
N ALA A 90 -15.51 -0.21 -3.31
CA ALA A 90 -15.53 -1.59 -2.81
C ALA A 90 -16.79 -1.87 -1.97
N ASN A 91 -17.25 -0.89 -1.17
CA ASN A 91 -18.46 -1.02 -0.38
C ASN A 91 -19.71 -1.22 -1.24
N GLU A 92 -19.80 -0.54 -2.39
CA GLU A 92 -20.95 -0.64 -3.30
C GLU A 92 -21.16 -2.06 -3.87
N VAL A 93 -20.06 -2.82 -4.02
CA VAL A 93 -20.10 -4.20 -4.51
C VAL A 93 -19.88 -5.25 -3.42
N ASN A 94 -19.81 -4.82 -2.15
CA ASN A 94 -19.54 -5.67 -0.98
C ASN A 94 -18.19 -6.42 -1.08
N ALA A 95 -17.20 -5.83 -1.73
CA ALA A 95 -15.84 -6.37 -1.80
C ALA A 95 -15.12 -6.26 -0.45
N LYS A 96 -14.19 -7.19 -0.18
CA LYS A 96 -13.26 -7.08 0.95
C LYS A 96 -12.04 -6.28 0.51
N VAL A 97 -11.61 -5.31 1.31
CA VAL A 97 -10.38 -4.55 1.04
C VAL A 97 -9.24 -5.05 1.92
N ILE A 98 -8.10 -5.32 1.31
CA ILE A 98 -6.81 -5.56 1.97
C ILE A 98 -5.96 -4.33 1.67
N GLN A 99 -5.68 -3.54 2.70
CA GLN A 99 -4.89 -2.31 2.58
C GLN A 99 -3.45 -2.56 3.01
N ILE A 100 -2.52 -2.32 2.11
CA ILE A 100 -1.10 -2.33 2.47
C ILE A 100 -0.77 -1.01 3.15
N SER A 101 -0.30 -1.11 4.39
CA SER A 101 0.15 0.01 5.22
C SER A 101 1.61 -0.19 5.66
N THR A 102 2.07 0.54 6.65
CA THR A 102 3.47 0.62 7.05
C THR A 102 3.62 0.63 8.58
N ASP A 103 4.76 0.17 9.07
CA ASP A 103 5.18 0.34 10.47
C ASP A 103 5.52 1.81 10.80
N ASP A 104 5.72 2.67 9.80
CA ASP A 104 5.91 4.12 9.99
C ASP A 104 4.70 4.85 10.60
N VAL A 105 3.58 4.15 10.79
CA VAL A 105 2.47 4.66 11.60
C VAL A 105 2.79 4.68 13.10
N PHE A 106 3.83 3.96 13.55
CA PHE A 106 4.31 3.96 14.94
C PHE A 106 5.43 4.99 15.13
N ASP A 107 5.69 5.38 16.39
CA ASP A 107 6.72 6.36 16.75
C ASP A 107 8.16 5.83 16.75
N LYS A 108 8.34 4.51 16.65
CA LYS A 108 9.63 3.81 16.68
C LYS A 108 10.41 3.97 18.02
N GLU A 109 9.73 4.33 19.11
CA GLU A 109 10.36 4.50 20.42
C GLU A 109 10.33 3.22 21.28
N SER A 110 9.47 2.26 20.93
CA SER A 110 9.33 1.03 21.69
C SER A 110 10.58 0.14 21.57
N ARG A 111 11.00 -0.45 22.71
CA ARG A 111 12.05 -1.47 22.79
C ARG A 111 11.54 -2.90 22.56
N ILE A 112 10.23 -3.06 22.50
CA ILE A 112 9.56 -4.33 22.21
C ILE A 112 8.82 -4.19 20.89
N PRO A 113 8.60 -5.29 20.14
CA PRO A 113 7.83 -5.26 18.90
C PRO A 113 6.43 -4.67 19.12
N TYR A 114 6.00 -3.81 18.18
CA TYR A 114 4.62 -3.31 18.16
C TYR A 114 3.65 -4.41 17.76
N ASN A 115 2.41 -4.24 18.21
CA ASN A 115 1.28 -5.09 17.83
C ASN A 115 0.09 -4.24 17.35
N GLU A 116 -0.99 -4.89 16.93
CA GLU A 116 -2.15 -4.26 16.31
C GLU A 116 -2.92 -3.31 17.25
N PHE A 117 -2.75 -3.47 18.57
CA PHE A 117 -3.46 -2.70 19.60
C PHE A 117 -2.66 -1.51 20.11
N ASP A 118 -1.39 -1.39 19.71
CA ASP A 118 -0.56 -0.27 20.10
C ASP A 118 -1.02 1.03 19.42
N ASN A 119 -0.90 2.13 20.16
CA ASN A 119 -1.25 3.44 19.65
C ASN A 119 -0.31 3.84 18.52
N VAL A 120 -0.89 4.41 17.45
CA VAL A 120 -0.15 4.94 16.32
C VAL A 120 0.21 6.41 16.56
N HIS A 121 1.48 6.77 16.30
CA HIS A 121 2.02 8.12 16.45
C HIS A 121 3.05 8.41 15.34
N PRO A 122 2.61 8.49 14.07
CA PRO A 122 3.52 8.66 12.94
C PRO A 122 4.26 10.00 13.03
N ARG A 123 5.54 9.98 12.70
CA ARG A 123 6.42 11.17 12.72
C ARG A 123 6.56 11.78 11.33
N THR A 124 6.68 10.97 10.31
CA THR A 124 6.85 11.38 8.91
C THR A 124 5.51 11.72 8.25
N ILE A 125 5.54 12.53 7.20
CA ILE A 125 4.35 12.78 6.36
C ILE A 125 3.88 11.48 5.70
N TYR A 126 4.81 10.62 5.28
CA TYR A 126 4.48 9.28 4.78
C TYR A 126 3.62 8.51 5.80
N GLY A 127 4.14 8.31 7.01
CA GLY A 127 3.40 7.60 8.07
C GLY A 127 2.05 8.24 8.40
N LYS A 128 2.00 9.60 8.49
CA LYS A 128 0.76 10.35 8.75
C LYS A 128 -0.28 10.17 7.64
N SER A 129 0.14 10.22 6.38
CA SER A 129 -0.76 10.03 5.24
C SER A 129 -1.29 8.59 5.15
N LYS A 130 -0.46 7.59 5.47
CA LYS A 130 -0.88 6.18 5.56
C LYS A 130 -1.86 5.96 6.71
N GLU A 131 -1.58 6.49 7.90
CA GLU A 131 -2.49 6.45 9.05
C GLU A 131 -3.85 7.10 8.73
N ALA A 132 -3.85 8.23 8.03
CA ALA A 132 -5.10 8.87 7.60
C ALA A 132 -5.92 7.95 6.69
N GLY A 133 -5.28 7.23 5.77
CA GLY A 133 -5.92 6.21 4.94
C GLY A 133 -6.51 5.05 5.77
N GLU A 134 -5.77 4.54 6.77
CA GLU A 134 -6.27 3.51 7.68
C GLU A 134 -7.52 3.96 8.44
N LYS A 135 -7.50 5.19 8.99
CA LYS A 135 -8.64 5.77 9.70
C LYS A 135 -9.87 5.90 8.81
N ILE A 136 -9.69 6.37 7.58
CA ILE A 136 -10.79 6.48 6.61
C ILE A 136 -11.35 5.10 6.29
N LEU A 137 -10.49 4.11 6.00
CA LEU A 137 -10.90 2.76 5.68
C LEU A 137 -11.74 2.13 6.79
N THR A 138 -11.29 2.25 8.05
CA THR A 138 -11.98 1.70 9.22
C THR A 138 -13.34 2.35 9.48
N GLN A 139 -13.54 3.60 9.06
CA GLN A 139 -14.81 4.30 9.18
C GLN A 139 -15.83 3.92 8.07
N LEU A 140 -15.32 3.57 6.88
CA LEU A 140 -16.16 3.33 5.71
C LEU A 140 -16.51 1.86 5.49
N LEU A 141 -15.70 0.92 5.98
CA LEU A 141 -15.83 -0.51 5.70
C LEU A 141 -15.92 -1.35 6.97
N ASN A 142 -16.71 -2.43 6.89
CA ASN A 142 -16.73 -3.51 7.88
C ASN A 142 -15.91 -4.73 7.41
N ARG A 143 -15.61 -4.83 6.11
CA ARG A 143 -14.91 -5.96 5.49
C ARG A 143 -13.54 -5.52 4.98
N PHE A 144 -12.59 -5.40 5.88
CA PHE A 144 -11.22 -5.02 5.54
C PHE A 144 -10.18 -5.78 6.34
N VAL A 145 -8.94 -5.68 5.90
CA VAL A 145 -7.72 -6.03 6.62
C VAL A 145 -6.70 -4.93 6.34
N ILE A 146 -6.00 -4.47 7.36
CA ILE A 146 -4.85 -3.57 7.23
C ILE A 146 -3.59 -4.38 7.52
N ILE A 147 -2.62 -4.36 6.60
CA ILE A 147 -1.33 -5.03 6.76
C ILE A 147 -0.27 -3.94 6.93
N ARG A 148 0.22 -3.76 8.13
CA ARG A 148 1.35 -2.88 8.43
C ARG A 148 2.64 -3.67 8.29
N SER A 149 3.40 -3.38 7.25
CA SER A 149 4.69 -4.03 7.01
C SER A 149 5.84 -3.09 7.32
N SER A 150 6.95 -3.65 7.73
CA SER A 150 8.24 -2.96 7.73
C SER A 150 8.89 -3.10 6.34
N TRP A 151 10.22 -3.04 6.27
CA TRP A 151 10.95 -3.19 5.02
C TRP A 151 10.59 -4.47 4.28
N ILE A 152 10.19 -4.34 3.01
CA ILE A 152 9.87 -5.46 2.13
C ILE A 152 11.05 -5.69 1.19
N TYR A 153 11.44 -6.94 1.04
CA TYR A 153 12.56 -7.35 0.20
C TYR A 153 12.23 -8.64 -0.57
N GLY A 154 13.00 -8.90 -1.62
CA GLY A 154 12.94 -10.15 -2.39
C GLY A 154 12.64 -9.99 -3.87
N ILE A 155 11.92 -8.96 -4.29
CA ILE A 155 11.64 -8.67 -5.70
C ILE A 155 11.99 -7.22 -6.01
N GLY A 156 12.76 -7.00 -7.08
CA GLY A 156 13.14 -5.68 -7.55
C GLY A 156 14.33 -5.07 -6.79
N ARG A 157 14.37 -3.75 -6.76
CA ARG A 157 15.41 -2.98 -6.05
C ARG A 157 14.96 -2.71 -4.64
N ASP A 158 15.45 -3.49 -3.71
CA ASP A 158 15.21 -3.30 -2.29
C ASP A 158 16.52 -2.94 -1.53
N PHE A 159 16.38 -2.70 -0.22
CA PHE A 159 17.52 -2.35 0.63
C PHE A 159 18.60 -3.44 0.64
N VAL A 160 18.21 -4.71 0.62
CA VAL A 160 19.18 -5.84 0.63
C VAL A 160 19.96 -5.86 -0.67
N ASP A 161 19.28 -5.69 -1.81
CA ASP A 161 19.90 -5.60 -3.13
C ASP A 161 20.84 -4.39 -3.23
N GLU A 162 20.46 -3.25 -2.67
CA GLU A 162 21.31 -2.05 -2.61
C GLU A 162 22.58 -2.29 -1.79
N VAL A 163 22.45 -2.91 -0.60
CA VAL A 163 23.61 -3.30 0.23
C VAL A 163 24.53 -4.23 -0.55
N LEU A 164 23.99 -5.29 -1.14
CA LEU A 164 24.79 -6.26 -1.89
C LEU A 164 25.53 -5.63 -3.07
N ARG A 165 24.89 -4.72 -3.81
CA ARG A 165 25.52 -3.99 -4.91
C ARG A 165 26.65 -3.07 -4.43
N ASN A 166 26.43 -2.31 -3.36
CA ASN A 166 27.41 -1.40 -2.83
C ASN A 166 28.64 -2.16 -2.30
N VAL A 167 28.42 -3.27 -1.58
CA VAL A 167 29.50 -4.16 -1.13
C VAL A 167 30.28 -4.73 -2.33
N GLY A 168 29.60 -5.21 -3.37
CA GLY A 168 30.23 -5.74 -4.58
C GLY A 168 31.07 -4.70 -5.36
N GLN A 169 30.77 -3.40 -5.19
CA GLN A 169 31.48 -2.28 -5.80
C GLN A 169 32.52 -1.64 -4.87
N GLY A 170 32.71 -2.14 -3.65
CA GLY A 170 33.57 -1.55 -2.65
C GLY A 170 33.20 -0.15 -2.19
N LYS A 171 31.93 0.21 -2.31
CA LYS A 171 31.38 1.51 -1.90
C LYS A 171 30.95 1.50 -0.44
N THR A 172 31.17 2.64 0.24
CA THR A 172 30.63 2.88 1.57
C THR A 172 29.16 3.28 1.44
N MET A 173 28.30 2.73 2.28
CA MET A 173 26.89 3.07 2.36
C MET A 173 26.61 3.69 3.72
N GLU A 174 25.94 4.85 3.73
CA GLU A 174 25.41 5.44 4.95
C GLU A 174 24.05 4.81 5.25
N VAL A 175 23.95 4.17 6.40
CA VAL A 175 22.69 3.58 6.88
C VAL A 175 22.17 4.42 8.04
N PRO A 176 20.88 4.82 8.02
CA PRO A 176 20.31 5.52 9.16
C PRO A 176 20.46 4.70 10.44
N ASN A 177 20.94 5.35 11.50
CA ASN A 177 21.11 4.72 12.80
C ASN A 177 19.84 5.00 13.64
N ASN A 178 18.79 4.28 13.36
CA ASN A 178 17.51 4.39 14.07
C ASN A 178 17.42 3.36 15.18
#